data_6f53e00fcddbd9279178e7f59afce92e
#
_entry.id   6f53e00fcddbd9279178e7f59afce92e
#
_cell.length_a   1.000
_cell.length_b   1.000
_cell.length_c   1.000
_cell.angle_alpha   90.00
_cell.angle_beta   90.00
_cell.angle_gamma   90.00
#
_symmetry.space_group_name_H-M   'P 1'
#
loop_
_entity.id
_entity.type
_entity.pdbx_description
1 polymer ?
#
loop_
_entity_poly.entity_id
_entity_poly.type
_entity_poly.pdbx_seq_one_letter_code
_entity_poly.pdbx_strand_id
1 'polypeptide(L)'
;MRVFVDSSVWFAAANIRDRNNANAKRLLASLAGLVTTDHVLVESWLIMQRQIHRRAAESFWEGIRTGLAVVEKAGIVDLEAAWAIGEAFPDQEFSIVDRTSFAVMERLGLTRVASFDSDFAIYRYGRNRDRAFEVLR
;
A
#
# COMPACT_ATOMS: atom_id res chain seq x y z
N MET A 1 2.68 3.13 -16.71
CA MET A 1 3.56 3.18 -15.52
C MET A 1 2.86 2.52 -14.34
N ARG A 2 3.59 1.71 -13.61
CA ARG A 2 3.03 0.96 -12.48
C ARG A 2 2.91 1.85 -11.25
N VAL A 3 1.83 1.65 -10.49
CA VAL A 3 1.55 2.41 -9.27
C VAL A 3 1.26 1.44 -8.14
N PHE A 4 1.99 1.59 -7.05
CA PHE A 4 1.72 0.82 -5.84
C PHE A 4 0.50 1.40 -5.13
N VAL A 5 -0.37 0.55 -4.60
CA VAL A 5 -1.57 1.00 -3.89
C VAL A 5 -1.53 0.50 -2.45
N ASP A 6 -1.55 1.44 -1.53
CA ASP A 6 -1.54 1.19 -0.09
C ASP A 6 -2.93 0.83 0.44
N SER A 7 -2.95 0.19 1.60
CA SER A 7 -4.20 -0.21 2.26
C SER A 7 -5.15 0.95 2.53
N SER A 8 -4.62 2.15 2.78
CA SER A 8 -5.46 3.33 3.04
C SER A 8 -6.37 3.66 1.86
N VAL A 9 -5.90 3.47 0.63
CA VAL A 9 -6.69 3.71 -0.57
C VAL A 9 -7.68 2.56 -0.80
N TRP A 10 -7.25 1.31 -0.63
CA TRP A 10 -8.16 0.16 -0.75
C TRP A 10 -9.31 0.27 0.24
N PHE A 11 -9.00 0.59 1.51
CA PHE A 11 -10.00 0.72 2.56
C PHE A 11 -10.98 1.86 2.26
N ALA A 12 -10.46 3.04 1.89
CA ALA A 12 -11.31 4.19 1.59
C ALA A 12 -12.25 3.91 0.41
N ALA A 13 -11.76 3.20 -0.61
CA ALA A 13 -12.58 2.84 -1.77
C ALA A 13 -13.71 1.86 -1.39
N ALA A 14 -13.48 1.01 -0.40
CA ALA A 14 -14.48 0.04 0.06
C ALA A 14 -15.46 0.62 1.08
N ASN A 15 -15.14 1.75 1.70
CA ASN A 15 -15.94 2.32 2.79
C ASN A 15 -16.67 3.57 2.33
N ILE A 16 -17.97 3.44 2.04
CA ILE A 16 -18.79 4.56 1.56
C ILE A 16 -18.85 5.73 2.54
N ARG A 17 -18.60 5.47 3.83
CA ARG A 17 -18.62 6.50 4.88
C ARG A 17 -17.28 7.22 5.04
N ASP A 18 -16.24 6.74 4.36
CA ASP A 18 -14.92 7.37 4.44
C ASP A 18 -14.93 8.69 3.67
N ARG A 19 -14.35 9.74 4.28
CA ARG A 19 -14.27 11.06 3.64
C ARG A 19 -13.48 11.01 2.33
N ASN A 20 -12.59 10.03 2.17
CA ASN A 20 -11.79 9.86 0.97
C ASN A 20 -12.39 8.86 -0.02
N ASN A 21 -13.61 8.37 0.22
CA ASN A 21 -14.22 7.33 -0.60
C ASN A 21 -14.28 7.72 -2.08
N ALA A 22 -14.84 8.89 -2.39
CA ALA A 22 -14.96 9.33 -3.78
C ALA A 22 -13.58 9.51 -4.43
N ASN A 23 -12.63 10.08 -3.70
CA ASN A 23 -11.28 10.31 -4.20
C ASN A 23 -10.54 9.00 -4.44
N ALA A 24 -10.68 8.02 -3.54
CA ALA A 24 -10.07 6.69 -3.70
C ALA A 24 -10.61 6.01 -4.96
N LYS A 25 -11.92 6.03 -5.14
CA LYS A 25 -12.55 5.44 -6.34
C LYS A 25 -12.05 6.10 -7.61
N ARG A 26 -11.93 7.43 -7.60
CA ARG A 26 -11.42 8.19 -8.74
C ARG A 26 -9.98 7.81 -9.06
N LEU A 27 -9.12 7.72 -8.03
CA LEU A 27 -7.72 7.31 -8.22
C LEU A 27 -7.64 5.92 -8.85
N LEU A 28 -8.34 4.95 -8.28
CA LEU A 28 -8.28 3.57 -8.77
C LEU A 28 -8.82 3.44 -10.20
N ALA A 29 -9.83 4.24 -10.55
CA ALA A 29 -10.41 4.22 -11.90
C ALA A 29 -9.49 4.89 -12.93
N SER A 30 -8.71 5.90 -12.51
CA SER A 30 -7.89 6.70 -13.43
C SER A 30 -6.47 6.17 -13.62
N LEU A 31 -6.01 5.29 -12.73
CA LEU A 31 -4.64 4.77 -12.78
C LEU A 31 -4.61 3.40 -13.47
N ALA A 32 -3.53 3.15 -14.20
CA ALA A 32 -3.27 1.87 -14.82
C ALA A 32 -2.06 1.21 -14.13
N GLY A 33 -1.94 -0.11 -14.28
CA GLY A 33 -0.79 -0.83 -13.75
C GLY A 33 -0.75 -0.86 -12.22
N LEU A 34 -1.88 -1.10 -11.59
CA LEU A 34 -1.97 -1.14 -10.13
C LEU A 34 -1.23 -2.36 -9.59
N VAL A 35 -0.42 -2.13 -8.56
CA VAL A 35 0.38 -3.16 -7.88
C VAL A 35 0.14 -3.06 -6.39
N THR A 36 0.05 -4.19 -5.73
CA THR A 36 0.01 -4.25 -4.27
C THR A 36 0.83 -5.46 -3.80
N THR A 37 0.88 -5.72 -2.51
CA THR A 37 1.54 -6.93 -1.99
C THR A 37 0.51 -7.84 -1.34
N ASP A 38 0.93 -9.09 -1.11
CA ASP A 38 0.14 -10.05 -0.32
C ASP A 38 -0.06 -9.54 1.12
N HIS A 39 0.93 -8.85 1.70
CA HIS A 39 0.80 -8.27 3.03
C HIS A 39 -0.25 -7.16 3.08
N VAL A 40 -0.25 -6.26 2.09
CA VAL A 40 -1.25 -5.20 1.97
C VAL A 40 -2.64 -5.80 1.75
N LEU A 41 -2.73 -6.84 0.92
CA LEU A 41 -4.01 -7.53 0.68
C LEU A 41 -4.59 -8.07 1.98
N VAL A 42 -3.78 -8.81 2.75
CA VAL A 42 -4.22 -9.40 4.01
C VAL A 42 -4.59 -8.32 5.02
N GLU A 43 -3.75 -7.30 5.18
CA GLU A 43 -4.04 -6.18 6.09
C GLU A 43 -5.35 -5.49 5.71
N SER A 44 -5.52 -5.19 4.43
CA SER A 44 -6.72 -4.51 3.93
C SER A 44 -7.97 -5.35 4.19
N TRP A 45 -7.89 -6.66 3.93
CA TRP A 45 -9.00 -7.57 4.18
C TRP A 45 -9.39 -7.58 5.66
N LEU A 46 -8.41 -7.69 6.55
CA LEU A 46 -8.66 -7.72 7.99
C LEU A 46 -9.29 -6.42 8.50
N ILE A 47 -8.80 -5.28 8.02
CA ILE A 47 -9.35 -3.97 8.40
C ILE A 47 -10.78 -3.82 7.90
N MET A 48 -11.05 -4.19 6.65
CA MET A 48 -12.39 -4.10 6.07
C MET A 48 -13.37 -5.00 6.81
N GLN A 49 -12.98 -6.23 7.10
CA GLN A 49 -13.82 -7.19 7.81
C GLN A 49 -14.18 -6.65 9.21
N ARG A 50 -13.20 -6.06 9.89
CA ARG A 50 -13.38 -5.56 11.25
C ARG A 50 -14.17 -4.24 11.30
N GLN A 51 -13.89 -3.32 10.38
CA GLN A 51 -14.44 -1.97 10.43
C GLN A 51 -15.63 -1.72 9.51
N ILE A 52 -15.84 -2.57 8.53
CA ILE A 52 -17.01 -2.47 7.65
C ILE A 52 -17.86 -3.72 7.84
N HIS A 53 -17.56 -4.77 7.11
CA HIS A 53 -18.15 -6.10 7.24
C HIS A 53 -17.45 -7.08 6.30
N ARG A 54 -17.71 -8.36 6.49
CA ARG A 54 -17.06 -9.42 5.70
C ARG A 54 -17.33 -9.29 4.21
N ARG A 55 -18.55 -8.91 3.82
CA ARG A 55 -18.90 -8.80 2.38
C ARG A 55 -18.00 -7.80 1.68
N ALA A 56 -17.69 -6.65 2.30
CA ALA A 56 -16.79 -5.65 1.73
C ALA A 56 -15.39 -6.23 1.54
N ALA A 57 -14.88 -6.94 2.54
CA ALA A 57 -13.56 -7.57 2.46
C ALA A 57 -13.49 -8.62 1.35
N GLU A 58 -14.52 -9.48 1.25
CA GLU A 58 -14.58 -10.51 0.21
C GLU A 58 -14.70 -9.90 -1.18
N SER A 59 -15.49 -8.85 -1.32
CA SER A 59 -15.66 -8.14 -2.60
C SER A 59 -14.35 -7.52 -3.06
N PHE A 60 -13.61 -6.90 -2.15
CA PHE A 60 -12.28 -6.37 -2.42
C PHE A 60 -11.34 -7.49 -2.91
N TRP A 61 -11.27 -8.59 -2.17
CA TRP A 61 -10.39 -9.70 -2.51
C TRP A 61 -10.76 -10.29 -3.89
N GLU A 62 -12.05 -10.47 -4.15
CA GLU A 62 -12.51 -10.94 -5.45
C GLU A 62 -12.07 -10.01 -6.58
N GLY A 63 -12.16 -8.70 -6.38
CA GLY A 63 -11.69 -7.72 -7.36
C GLY A 63 -10.20 -7.90 -7.66
N ILE A 64 -9.39 -8.07 -6.62
CA ILE A 64 -7.94 -8.31 -6.79
C ILE A 64 -7.70 -9.63 -7.55
N ARG A 65 -8.39 -10.71 -7.16
CA ARG A 65 -8.24 -12.02 -7.82
C ARG A 65 -8.59 -11.98 -9.30
N THR A 66 -9.50 -11.12 -9.68
CA THR A 66 -9.96 -11.01 -11.08
C THR A 66 -9.20 -9.96 -11.89
N GLY A 67 -8.12 -9.39 -11.33
CA GLY A 67 -7.19 -8.60 -12.10
C GLY A 67 -7.17 -7.11 -11.83
N LEU A 68 -7.82 -6.65 -10.75
CA LEU A 68 -7.80 -5.22 -10.41
C LEU A 68 -6.39 -4.71 -10.16
N ALA A 69 -5.53 -5.53 -9.58
CA ALA A 69 -4.13 -5.19 -9.33
C ALA A 69 -3.27 -6.45 -9.39
N VAL A 70 -1.99 -6.27 -9.70
CA VAL A 70 -1.00 -7.34 -9.58
C VAL A 70 -0.60 -7.45 -8.12
N VAL A 71 -0.61 -8.67 -7.57
CA VAL A 71 -0.17 -8.93 -6.21
C VAL A 71 1.26 -9.45 -6.24
N GLU A 72 2.18 -8.65 -5.69
CA GLU A 72 3.58 -9.04 -5.57
C GLU A 72 3.80 -9.71 -4.21
N LYS A 73 4.59 -10.76 -4.21
CA LYS A 73 4.92 -11.48 -2.99
C LYS A 73 5.97 -10.69 -2.21
N ALA A 74 5.69 -10.40 -0.93
CA ALA A 74 6.68 -9.88 0.00
C ALA A 74 7.33 -11.08 0.69
N GLY A 75 8.58 -11.36 0.35
CA GLY A 75 9.31 -12.52 0.87
C GLY A 75 10.23 -12.17 2.02
N ILE A 76 11.08 -13.15 2.39
CA ILE A 76 12.03 -12.99 3.51
C ILE A 76 13.00 -11.83 3.26
N VAL A 77 13.44 -11.64 2.03
CA VAL A 77 14.36 -10.54 1.69
C VAL A 77 13.71 -9.19 1.98
N ASP A 78 12.43 -9.05 1.65
CA ASP A 78 11.68 -7.82 1.91
C ASP A 78 11.45 -7.61 3.42
N LEU A 79 11.21 -8.68 4.16
CA LEU A 79 11.06 -8.60 5.62
C LEU A 79 12.36 -8.17 6.29
N GLU A 80 13.50 -8.68 5.82
CA GLU A 80 14.81 -8.26 6.34
C GLU A 80 15.08 -6.78 6.02
N ALA A 81 14.75 -6.36 4.80
CA ALA A 81 14.86 -4.95 4.43
C ALA A 81 13.94 -4.07 5.29
N ALA A 82 12.73 -4.55 5.58
CA ALA A 82 11.78 -3.86 6.44
C ALA A 82 12.31 -3.71 7.87
N TRP A 83 12.96 -4.74 8.40
CA TRP A 83 13.61 -4.67 9.70
C TRP A 83 14.66 -3.55 9.72
N ALA A 84 15.53 -3.52 8.70
CA ALA A 84 16.56 -2.49 8.57
C ALA A 84 15.96 -1.08 8.45
N ILE A 85 14.83 -0.93 7.77
CA ILE A 85 14.13 0.35 7.69
C ILE A 85 13.70 0.80 9.09
N GLY A 86 13.16 -0.10 9.90
CA GLY A 86 12.78 0.21 11.28
C GLY A 86 13.97 0.70 12.11
N GLU A 87 15.13 0.07 11.93
CA GLU A 87 16.36 0.49 12.62
C GLU A 87 16.85 1.86 12.15
N ALA A 88 16.69 2.16 10.86
CA ALA A 88 17.14 3.41 10.28
C ALA A 88 16.23 4.60 10.63
N PHE A 89 14.97 4.35 10.98
CA PHE A 89 13.99 5.39 11.28
C PHE A 89 13.36 5.17 12.67
N PRO A 90 14.17 5.22 13.74
CA PRO A 90 13.67 4.87 15.09
C PRO A 90 12.61 5.84 15.61
N ASP A 91 12.54 7.06 15.05
CA ASP A 91 11.56 8.06 15.47
C ASP A 91 10.24 7.97 14.70
N GLN A 92 10.14 7.06 13.74
CA GLN A 92 8.94 6.88 12.94
C GLN A 92 8.20 5.61 13.33
N GLU A 93 6.89 5.68 13.38
CA GLU A 93 6.06 4.53 13.71
C GLU A 93 5.54 3.83 12.45
N PHE A 94 6.44 3.58 11.50
CA PHE A 94 6.08 2.80 10.31
C PHE A 94 5.71 1.38 10.73
N SER A 95 4.52 0.92 10.34
CA SER A 95 4.11 -0.44 10.60
C SER A 95 4.98 -1.42 9.82
N ILE A 96 4.91 -2.70 10.18
CA ILE A 96 5.64 -3.72 9.43
C ILE A 96 5.15 -3.77 7.97
N VAL A 97 3.86 -3.57 7.73
CA VAL A 97 3.31 -3.59 6.37
C VAL A 97 3.79 -2.38 5.57
N ASP A 98 3.84 -1.19 6.18
CA ASP A 98 4.41 -0.01 5.52
C ASP A 98 5.85 -0.26 5.11
N ARG A 99 6.64 -0.79 6.05
CA ARG A 99 8.06 -1.06 5.79
C ARG A 99 8.28 -2.13 4.72
N THR A 100 7.49 -3.19 4.71
CA THR A 100 7.57 -4.18 3.64
C THR A 100 7.12 -3.60 2.30
N SER A 101 6.13 -2.71 2.32
CA SER A 101 5.71 -1.99 1.10
C SER A 101 6.83 -1.13 0.55
N PHE A 102 7.52 -0.36 1.41
CA PHE A 102 8.68 0.43 1.00
C PHE A 102 9.76 -0.47 0.37
N ALA A 103 10.07 -1.59 1.02
CA ALA A 103 11.09 -2.52 0.56
C ALA A 103 10.74 -3.13 -0.81
N VAL A 104 9.48 -3.54 -0.98
CA VAL A 104 9.02 -4.11 -2.25
C VAL A 104 9.05 -3.05 -3.36
N MET A 105 8.61 -1.83 -3.06
CA MET A 105 8.67 -0.74 -4.04
C MET A 105 10.10 -0.48 -4.50
N GLU A 106 11.05 -0.42 -3.56
CA GLU A 106 12.46 -0.23 -3.91
C GLU A 106 12.98 -1.38 -4.77
N ARG A 107 12.70 -2.62 -4.37
CA ARG A 107 13.15 -3.80 -5.11
C ARG A 107 12.62 -3.83 -6.54
N LEU A 108 11.38 -3.43 -6.73
CA LEU A 108 10.73 -3.44 -8.05
C LEU A 108 10.95 -2.17 -8.85
N GLY A 109 11.63 -1.17 -8.27
CA GLY A 109 11.84 0.11 -8.93
C GLY A 109 10.57 0.94 -9.09
N LEU A 110 9.58 0.74 -8.21
CA LEU A 110 8.34 1.52 -8.23
C LEU A 110 8.58 2.83 -7.49
N THR A 111 8.22 3.94 -8.12
CA THR A 111 8.45 5.28 -7.57
C THR A 111 7.16 6.00 -7.23
N ARG A 112 6.00 5.47 -7.64
CA ARG A 112 4.69 6.10 -7.45
C ARG A 112 3.81 5.22 -6.58
N VAL A 113 3.13 5.85 -5.63
CA VAL A 113 2.23 5.15 -4.70
C VAL A 113 0.96 5.96 -4.48
N ALA A 114 -0.19 5.29 -4.54
CA ALA A 114 -1.46 5.88 -4.12
C ALA A 114 -1.64 5.58 -2.63
N SER A 115 -1.68 6.62 -1.82
CA SER A 115 -1.80 6.49 -0.37
C SER A 115 -2.35 7.77 0.25
N PHE A 116 -3.22 7.62 1.24
CA PHE A 116 -3.69 8.72 2.10
C PHE A 116 -2.91 8.78 3.41
N ASP A 117 -2.02 7.82 3.64
CA ASP A 117 -1.16 7.78 4.82
C ASP A 117 0.06 8.67 4.58
N SER A 118 0.45 9.44 5.60
CA SER A 118 1.62 10.32 5.51
C SER A 118 2.95 9.56 5.45
N ASP A 119 2.98 8.30 5.85
CA ASP A 119 4.22 7.53 5.99
C ASP A 119 4.96 7.41 4.65
N PHE A 120 4.25 7.24 3.55
CA PHE A 120 4.88 7.15 2.23
C PHE A 120 5.51 8.48 1.80
N ALA A 121 5.00 9.59 2.29
CA ALA A 121 5.57 10.91 2.02
C ALA A 121 6.78 11.20 2.92
N ILE A 122 6.82 10.61 4.11
CA ILE A 122 7.90 10.81 5.08
C ILE A 122 9.12 9.96 4.74
N TYR A 123 8.90 8.70 4.34
CA TYR A 123 9.98 7.75 4.07
C TYR A 123 10.91 8.24 2.96
N ARG A 124 12.20 8.00 3.14
CA ARG A 124 13.23 8.29 2.13
C ARG A 124 14.01 7.03 1.85
N TYR A 125 14.29 6.79 0.58
CA TYR A 125 14.99 5.60 0.14
C TYR A 125 16.24 5.95 -0.67
N GLY A 126 16.90 4.92 -1.17
CA GLY A 126 18.14 5.07 -1.90
C GLY A 126 19.34 5.02 -0.97
N ARG A 127 20.53 4.99 -1.59
CA ARG A 127 21.78 4.79 -0.86
C ARG A 127 22.01 5.84 0.23
N ASN A 128 21.66 7.11 -0.08
CA ASN A 128 21.87 8.23 0.85
C ASN A 128 20.57 8.68 1.53
N ARG A 129 19.49 7.90 1.41
CA ARG A 129 18.18 8.23 1.99
C ARG A 129 17.70 9.62 1.58
N ASP A 130 17.89 9.98 0.32
CA ASP A 130 17.54 11.30 -0.21
C ASP A 130 16.45 11.25 -1.28
N ARG A 131 15.92 10.08 -1.59
CA ARG A 131 14.88 9.89 -2.61
C ARG A 131 13.52 9.67 -1.96
N ALA A 132 12.49 10.28 -2.52
CA ALA A 132 11.12 10.17 -2.03
C ALA A 132 10.22 9.57 -3.09
N PHE A 133 9.21 8.80 -2.65
CA PHE A 133 8.15 8.34 -3.56
C PHE A 133 7.25 9.51 -3.97
N GLU A 134 6.72 9.43 -5.18
CA GLU A 134 5.65 10.34 -5.60
C GLU A 134 4.33 9.78 -5.06
N VAL A 135 3.72 10.51 -4.14
CA VAL A 135 2.49 10.07 -3.48
C VAL A 135 1.28 10.68 -4.20
N LEU A 136 0.39 9.81 -4.68
CA LEU A 136 -0.86 10.19 -5.35
C LEU A 136 -1.99 10.13 -4.32
N ARG A 137 -2.80 11.18 -4.28
CA ARG A 137 -3.92 11.29 -3.34
C ARG A 137 -5.19 11.75 -4.02
#